data_aa124fab736740294f24857244444300
#
_entry.id   aa124fab736740294f24857244444300
#
_cell.length_a   1.000
_cell.length_b   1.000
_cell.length_c   1.000
_cell.angle_alpha   90.00
_cell.angle_beta   90.00
_cell.angle_gamma   90.00
#
_symmetry.space_group_name_H-M   'P 1'
#
loop_
_entity.id
_entity.type
_entity.pdbx_description
1 polymer ?
#
loop_
_entity_poly.entity_id
_entity_poly.type
_entity_poly.pdbx_seq_one_letter_code
_entity_poly.pdbx_strand_id
1 'polypeptide(L)'
;MEQTVVRIRTLEIGSGMPKICVPVVGKTEKEILEGAERAKAAKPDLVEFRVDWYEEAADSKKVVTLLEKLRKCLGELPVLFTFRSSREGGEAALSDGKYQSLNEAAIASGFVDCVDVELFSGDAVVKAVVAAAHSNNVKVIASNHDFEKTPAAEELHARLQKMEALGADIPKIAVMPQSSKDVLTLLTVTESWKETGKTPVITMSMAGEGLISRLCGEIFGSAVTFGAAGKSSAPGQIDAEELRRILEIIHQNSNRQ
;
A
#
# COMPACT_ATOMS: atom_id res chain seq x y z
N MET A 1 -14.99 0.13 18.70
CA MET A 1 -14.30 -1.18 18.87
C MET A 1 -12.83 -0.96 18.70
N GLU A 2 -11.97 -1.65 19.45
CA GLU A 2 -10.53 -1.54 19.23
C GLU A 2 -10.18 -2.24 17.91
N GLN A 3 -9.51 -1.53 17.00
CA GLN A 3 -9.08 -2.11 15.72
C GLN A 3 -7.98 -3.15 15.95
N THR A 4 -7.95 -4.17 15.11
CA THR A 4 -6.90 -5.19 15.17
C THR A 4 -5.57 -4.60 14.68
N VAL A 5 -4.46 -4.96 15.35
CA VAL A 5 -3.12 -4.67 14.86
C VAL A 5 -2.71 -5.77 13.87
N VAL A 6 -2.28 -5.37 12.67
CA VAL A 6 -1.78 -6.30 11.65
C VAL A 6 -0.27 -6.43 11.78
N ARG A 7 0.19 -7.67 12.00
CA ARG A 7 1.63 -7.96 12.11
C ARG A 7 2.17 -8.50 10.80
N ILE A 8 3.24 -7.87 10.32
CA ILE A 8 4.01 -8.29 9.15
C ILE A 8 5.47 -8.44 9.63
N ARG A 9 5.96 -9.67 9.83
CA ARG A 9 7.22 -9.93 10.53
C ARG A 9 7.22 -9.27 11.92
N THR A 10 8.16 -8.37 12.18
CA THR A 10 8.24 -7.58 13.42
C THR A 10 7.48 -6.25 13.36
N LEU A 11 6.95 -5.89 12.19
CA LEU A 11 6.24 -4.63 11.99
C LEU A 11 4.79 -4.75 12.47
N GLU A 12 4.34 -3.80 13.28
CA GLU A 12 2.95 -3.66 13.72
C GLU A 12 2.30 -2.49 12.99
N ILE A 13 1.26 -2.76 12.18
CA ILE A 13 0.47 -1.77 11.44
C ILE A 13 -0.85 -1.58 12.17
N GLY A 14 -1.24 -0.34 12.41
CA GLY A 14 -2.44 0.02 13.17
C GLY A 14 -2.14 0.38 14.64
N SER A 15 -0.86 0.43 15.04
CA SER A 15 -0.44 0.93 16.35
C SER A 15 0.68 1.97 16.22
N GLY A 16 0.63 3.00 17.08
CA GLY A 16 1.61 4.09 17.10
C GLY A 16 1.59 4.94 15.83
N MET A 17 2.73 5.51 15.48
CA MET A 17 2.88 6.32 14.26
C MET A 17 2.57 5.53 12.99
N PRO A 18 2.03 6.19 11.94
CA PRO A 18 1.89 5.60 10.62
C PRO A 18 3.23 5.04 10.11
N LYS A 19 3.20 3.85 9.52
CA LYS A 19 4.40 3.22 8.96
C LYS A 19 4.73 3.84 7.61
N ILE A 20 6.02 4.00 7.34
CA ILE A 20 6.49 4.55 6.06
C ILE A 20 6.79 3.41 5.10
N CYS A 21 6.04 3.37 4.00
CA CYS A 21 6.26 2.48 2.87
C CYS A 21 7.05 3.21 1.79
N VAL A 22 8.12 2.60 1.28
CA VAL A 22 8.88 3.15 0.16
C VAL A 22 8.70 2.25 -1.07
N PRO A 23 8.14 2.77 -2.18
CA PRO A 23 8.00 2.01 -3.41
C PRO A 23 9.33 1.88 -4.16
N VAL A 24 9.55 0.68 -4.69
CA VAL A 24 10.63 0.36 -5.63
C VAL A 24 10.03 0.14 -7.00
N VAL A 25 10.47 0.95 -7.96
CA VAL A 25 10.06 0.91 -9.36
C VAL A 25 11.28 0.79 -10.26
N GLY A 26 11.15 0.10 -11.39
CA GLY A 26 12.19 -0.03 -12.39
C GLY A 26 11.75 -0.93 -13.53
N LYS A 27 12.29 -0.72 -14.72
CA LYS A 27 11.98 -1.52 -15.91
C LYS A 27 12.81 -2.80 -15.98
N THR A 28 14.05 -2.72 -15.52
CA THR A 28 15.01 -3.82 -15.55
C THR A 28 15.32 -4.33 -14.14
N GLU A 29 15.78 -5.58 -14.03
CA GLU A 29 16.26 -6.15 -12.78
C GLU A 29 17.29 -5.24 -12.09
N LYS A 30 18.25 -4.70 -12.87
CA LYS A 30 19.30 -3.81 -12.34
C LYS A 30 18.69 -2.56 -11.69
N GLU A 31 17.79 -1.88 -12.38
CA GLU A 31 17.12 -0.68 -11.86
C GLU A 31 16.34 -0.97 -10.57
N ILE A 32 15.66 -2.12 -10.53
CA ILE A 32 14.86 -2.55 -9.38
C ILE A 32 15.75 -2.83 -8.17
N LEU A 33 16.87 -3.56 -8.36
CA LEU A 33 17.80 -3.86 -7.27
C LEU A 33 18.51 -2.60 -6.77
N GLU A 34 18.94 -1.70 -7.65
CA GLU A 34 19.48 -0.39 -7.26
C GLU A 34 18.43 0.46 -6.53
N GLY A 35 17.16 0.40 -6.96
CA GLY A 35 16.03 1.02 -6.27
C GLY A 35 15.80 0.45 -4.87
N ALA A 36 15.92 -0.86 -4.73
CA ALA A 36 15.79 -1.55 -3.45
C ALA A 36 16.89 -1.15 -2.45
N GLU A 37 18.13 -1.02 -2.91
CA GLU A 37 19.24 -0.53 -2.06
C GLU A 37 19.00 0.93 -1.63
N ARG A 38 18.52 1.81 -2.51
CA ARG A 38 18.16 3.19 -2.14
C ARG A 38 17.00 3.21 -1.14
N ALA A 39 15.95 2.41 -1.38
CA ALA A 39 14.83 2.30 -0.47
C ALA A 39 15.28 1.83 0.92
N LYS A 40 16.13 0.79 0.99
CA LYS A 40 16.70 0.28 2.23
C LYS A 40 17.53 1.33 2.98
N ALA A 41 18.31 2.14 2.24
CA ALA A 41 19.12 3.21 2.83
C ALA A 41 18.27 4.30 3.49
N ALA A 42 17.05 4.57 2.97
CA ALA A 42 16.09 5.50 3.57
C ALA A 42 15.39 4.96 4.84
N LYS A 43 15.74 3.73 5.28
CA LYS A 43 15.22 3.09 6.50
C LYS A 43 13.69 3.13 6.62
N PRO A 44 12.93 2.68 5.60
CA PRO A 44 11.48 2.59 5.69
C PRO A 44 11.05 1.50 6.67
N ASP A 45 9.77 1.47 7.01
CA ASP A 45 9.18 0.40 7.80
C ASP A 45 8.84 -0.82 6.93
N LEU A 46 8.51 -0.59 5.66
CA LEU A 46 8.31 -1.64 4.64
C LEU A 46 8.63 -1.09 3.24
N VAL A 47 8.88 -2.00 2.30
CA VAL A 47 9.14 -1.68 0.88
C VAL A 47 8.02 -2.25 0.03
N GLU A 48 7.49 -1.43 -0.89
CA GLU A 48 6.55 -1.88 -1.91
C GLU A 48 7.31 -2.18 -3.21
N PHE A 49 7.27 -3.43 -3.69
CA PHE A 49 7.76 -3.75 -5.03
C PHE A 49 6.63 -3.57 -6.06
N ARG A 50 6.73 -2.53 -6.89
CA ARG A 50 5.81 -2.19 -7.99
C ARG A 50 6.19 -2.97 -9.25
N VAL A 51 5.75 -4.22 -9.32
CA VAL A 51 6.10 -5.14 -10.41
C VAL A 51 5.53 -4.73 -11.76
N ASP A 52 4.48 -3.93 -11.80
CA ASP A 52 3.89 -3.39 -13.03
C ASP A 52 4.85 -2.52 -13.86
N TRP A 53 5.91 -1.99 -13.26
CA TRP A 53 6.99 -1.28 -13.96
C TRP A 53 8.00 -2.20 -14.64
N TYR A 54 8.08 -3.47 -14.22
CA TYR A 54 9.05 -4.42 -14.72
C TYR A 54 8.67 -4.92 -16.12
N GLU A 55 9.60 -4.86 -17.09
CA GLU A 55 9.34 -5.27 -18.47
C GLU A 55 8.87 -6.73 -18.61
N GLU A 56 9.29 -7.59 -17.68
CA GLU A 56 8.94 -9.01 -17.64
C GLU A 56 7.83 -9.33 -16.61
N ALA A 57 7.03 -8.33 -16.22
CA ALA A 57 5.97 -8.50 -15.22
C ALA A 57 4.93 -9.59 -15.57
N ALA A 58 4.75 -9.89 -16.85
CA ALA A 58 3.84 -10.93 -17.33
C ALA A 58 4.38 -12.36 -17.18
N ASP A 59 5.67 -12.54 -16.92
CA ASP A 59 6.32 -13.82 -16.69
C ASP A 59 6.52 -14.08 -15.20
N SER A 60 5.62 -14.83 -14.58
CA SER A 60 5.64 -15.12 -13.15
C SER A 60 6.95 -15.81 -12.69
N LYS A 61 7.61 -16.60 -13.55
CA LYS A 61 8.88 -17.25 -13.20
C LYS A 61 10.00 -16.24 -13.08
N LYS A 62 10.09 -15.28 -14.02
CA LYS A 62 11.05 -14.18 -13.95
C LYS A 62 10.78 -13.28 -12.75
N VAL A 63 9.51 -12.99 -12.46
CA VAL A 63 9.11 -12.21 -11.28
C VAL A 63 9.53 -12.93 -10.00
N VAL A 64 9.29 -14.22 -9.85
CA VAL A 64 9.72 -14.99 -8.66
C VAL A 64 11.24 -15.02 -8.52
N THR A 65 11.98 -15.17 -9.63
CA THR A 65 13.46 -15.09 -9.60
C THR A 65 13.95 -13.72 -9.13
N LEU A 66 13.28 -12.66 -9.56
CA LEU A 66 13.59 -11.29 -9.12
C LEU A 66 13.23 -11.07 -7.64
N LEU A 67 12.09 -11.60 -7.19
CA LEU A 67 11.68 -11.55 -5.77
C LEU A 67 12.70 -12.21 -4.84
N GLU A 68 13.31 -13.32 -5.25
CA GLU A 68 14.40 -13.96 -4.48
C GLU A 68 15.60 -13.01 -4.32
N LYS A 69 15.99 -12.31 -5.40
CA LYS A 69 17.10 -11.34 -5.35
C LYS A 69 16.74 -10.12 -4.50
N LEU A 70 15.51 -9.61 -4.64
CA LEU A 70 14.99 -8.52 -3.81
C LEU A 70 15.00 -8.90 -2.33
N ARG A 71 14.55 -10.10 -1.98
CA ARG A 71 14.57 -10.59 -0.59
C ARG A 71 15.99 -10.64 -0.04
N LYS A 72 16.98 -11.11 -0.83
CA LYS A 72 18.39 -11.12 -0.43
C LYS A 72 18.92 -9.70 -0.19
N CYS A 73 18.55 -8.74 -1.05
CA CYS A 73 18.92 -7.34 -0.93
C CYS A 73 18.29 -6.69 0.33
N LEU A 74 16.99 -6.86 0.53
CA LEU A 74 16.22 -6.20 1.57
C LEU A 74 16.38 -6.88 2.95
N GLY A 75 16.78 -8.16 3.00
CA GLY A 75 16.93 -8.93 4.26
C GLY A 75 15.59 -9.09 4.98
N GLU A 76 15.51 -8.65 6.24
CA GLU A 76 14.32 -8.79 7.09
C GLU A 76 13.28 -7.67 6.88
N LEU A 77 13.56 -6.68 6.04
CA LEU A 77 12.62 -5.59 5.77
C LEU A 77 11.35 -6.13 5.10
N PRO A 78 10.14 -5.84 5.62
CA PRO A 78 8.89 -6.32 5.02
C PRO A 78 8.73 -5.92 3.56
N VAL A 79 8.28 -6.84 2.71
CA VAL A 79 8.05 -6.62 1.28
C VAL A 79 6.57 -6.76 0.97
N LEU A 80 6.00 -5.65 0.48
CA LEU A 80 4.69 -5.59 -0.14
C LEU A 80 4.85 -5.81 -1.65
N PHE A 81 4.21 -6.83 -2.20
CA PHE A 81 4.16 -7.09 -3.64
C PHE A 81 2.93 -6.42 -4.24
N THR A 82 3.11 -5.58 -5.26
CA THR A 82 2.02 -4.85 -5.91
C THR A 82 2.14 -4.91 -7.42
N PHE A 83 1.14 -5.48 -8.10
CA PHE A 83 0.89 -5.22 -9.51
C PHE A 83 -0.25 -4.20 -9.61
N ARG A 84 0.09 -2.93 -9.87
CA ARG A 84 -0.91 -1.90 -10.13
C ARG A 84 -1.32 -1.97 -11.60
N SER A 85 -2.61 -2.20 -11.84
CA SER A 85 -3.13 -2.25 -13.22
C SER A 85 -3.21 -0.84 -13.82
N SER A 86 -3.16 -0.77 -15.14
CA SER A 86 -3.36 0.50 -15.85
C SER A 86 -4.75 1.11 -15.63
N ARG A 87 -5.72 0.32 -15.17
CA ARG A 87 -7.06 0.81 -14.75
C ARG A 87 -6.99 1.69 -13.51
N GLU A 88 -5.99 1.45 -12.66
CA GLU A 88 -5.78 2.18 -11.40
C GLU A 88 -4.41 2.92 -11.39
N GLY A 89 -3.97 3.41 -12.57
CA GLY A 89 -2.79 4.26 -12.71
C GLY A 89 -1.45 3.54 -12.70
N GLY A 90 -1.43 2.25 -12.97
CA GLY A 90 -0.20 1.46 -13.15
C GLY A 90 0.32 1.49 -14.59
N GLU A 91 1.51 0.92 -14.79
CA GLU A 91 2.23 0.94 -16.06
C GLU A 91 1.82 -0.19 -17.01
N ALA A 92 1.18 -1.26 -16.53
CA ALA A 92 0.88 -2.44 -17.31
C ALA A 92 -0.56 -2.94 -17.09
N ALA A 93 -1.05 -3.74 -18.05
CA ALA A 93 -2.33 -4.41 -17.97
C ALA A 93 -2.16 -5.93 -18.05
N LEU A 94 -2.88 -6.64 -17.22
CA LEU A 94 -3.02 -8.10 -17.29
C LEU A 94 -4.50 -8.46 -17.36
N SER A 95 -4.82 -9.62 -17.95
CA SER A 95 -6.14 -10.21 -17.78
C SER A 95 -6.32 -10.65 -16.32
N ASP A 96 -7.56 -10.69 -15.83
CA ASP A 96 -7.85 -11.02 -14.44
C ASP A 96 -7.23 -12.40 -14.03
N GLY A 97 -7.26 -13.40 -14.90
CA GLY A 97 -6.62 -14.69 -14.64
C GLY A 97 -5.09 -14.61 -14.53
N LYS A 98 -4.42 -13.79 -15.36
CA LYS A 98 -2.96 -13.57 -15.25
C LYS A 98 -2.62 -12.75 -14.01
N TYR A 99 -3.43 -11.73 -13.68
CA TYR A 99 -3.29 -10.94 -12.48
C TYR A 99 -3.37 -11.81 -11.22
N GLN A 100 -4.40 -12.66 -11.13
CA GLN A 100 -4.55 -13.62 -10.04
C GLN A 100 -3.35 -14.57 -9.96
N SER A 101 -2.98 -15.22 -11.06
CA SER A 101 -1.87 -16.19 -11.09
C SER A 101 -0.52 -15.56 -10.72
N LEU A 102 -0.29 -14.29 -11.08
CA LEU A 102 0.92 -13.55 -10.71
C LEU A 102 0.98 -13.30 -9.20
N ASN A 103 -0.13 -12.86 -8.59
CA ASN A 103 -0.21 -12.68 -7.14
C ASN A 103 -0.02 -14.02 -6.40
N GLU A 104 -0.69 -15.09 -6.85
CA GLU A 104 -0.53 -16.43 -6.27
C GLU A 104 0.91 -16.95 -6.38
N ALA A 105 1.60 -16.71 -7.51
CA ALA A 105 3.01 -17.09 -7.68
C ALA A 105 3.94 -16.30 -6.72
N ALA A 106 3.70 -14.99 -6.55
CA ALA A 106 4.43 -14.18 -5.59
C ALA A 106 4.21 -14.67 -4.15
N ILE A 107 2.98 -14.96 -3.77
CA ILE A 107 2.62 -15.52 -2.46
C ILE A 107 3.32 -16.86 -2.21
N ALA A 108 3.20 -17.80 -3.15
CA ALA A 108 3.78 -19.14 -3.03
C ALA A 108 5.31 -19.14 -3.03
N SER A 109 5.96 -18.07 -3.50
CA SER A 109 7.42 -17.95 -3.52
C SER A 109 8.07 -17.88 -2.14
N GLY A 110 7.33 -17.44 -1.11
CA GLY A 110 7.86 -17.22 0.24
C GLY A 110 8.76 -15.98 0.37
N PHE A 111 8.86 -15.14 -0.68
CA PHE A 111 9.73 -13.95 -0.69
C PHE A 111 9.00 -12.65 -0.38
N VAL A 112 7.66 -12.68 -0.29
CA VAL A 112 6.83 -11.53 0.05
C VAL A 112 6.13 -11.73 1.38
N ASP A 113 5.86 -10.63 2.08
CA ASP A 113 5.21 -10.64 3.40
C ASP A 113 3.78 -10.10 3.32
N CYS A 114 3.50 -9.30 2.29
CA CYS A 114 2.21 -8.71 2.02
C CYS A 114 1.98 -8.61 0.51
N VAL A 115 0.73 -8.69 0.07
CA VAL A 115 0.32 -8.47 -1.32
C VAL A 115 -0.77 -7.40 -1.41
N ASP A 116 -0.75 -6.62 -2.49
CA ASP A 116 -1.84 -5.70 -2.85
C ASP A 116 -2.75 -6.35 -3.89
N VAL A 117 -4.04 -6.34 -3.63
CA VAL A 117 -5.07 -6.79 -4.57
C VAL A 117 -6.09 -5.69 -4.82
N GLU A 118 -6.33 -5.34 -6.09
CA GLU A 118 -7.28 -4.30 -6.47
C GLU A 118 -8.72 -4.77 -6.26
N LEU A 119 -9.54 -3.98 -5.56
CA LEU A 119 -10.95 -4.28 -5.29
C LEU A 119 -11.74 -4.54 -6.57
N PHE A 120 -11.45 -3.76 -7.62
CA PHE A 120 -12.17 -3.84 -8.89
C PHE A 120 -11.63 -4.91 -9.87
N SER A 121 -10.72 -5.76 -9.41
CA SER A 121 -10.39 -7.02 -10.13
C SER A 121 -11.52 -8.06 -10.04
N GLY A 122 -12.53 -7.79 -9.22
CA GLY A 122 -13.70 -8.65 -9.02
C GLY A 122 -13.61 -9.51 -7.76
N ASP A 123 -14.76 -9.74 -7.13
CA ASP A 123 -14.85 -10.42 -5.82
C ASP A 123 -14.24 -11.83 -5.82
N ALA A 124 -14.34 -12.55 -6.93
CA ALA A 124 -13.77 -13.90 -7.06
C ALA A 124 -12.24 -13.85 -7.01
N VAL A 125 -11.61 -12.91 -7.73
CA VAL A 125 -10.16 -12.72 -7.75
C VAL A 125 -9.66 -12.29 -6.39
N VAL A 126 -10.30 -11.29 -5.77
CA VAL A 126 -9.92 -10.81 -4.43
C VAL A 126 -9.97 -11.95 -3.41
N LYS A 127 -11.07 -12.71 -3.38
CA LYS A 127 -11.22 -13.87 -2.46
C LYS A 127 -10.17 -14.95 -2.69
N ALA A 128 -9.84 -15.25 -3.95
CA ALA A 128 -8.82 -16.24 -4.28
C ALA A 128 -7.43 -15.80 -3.79
N VAL A 129 -7.05 -14.54 -4.04
CA VAL A 129 -5.77 -13.99 -3.58
C VAL A 129 -5.71 -13.95 -2.05
N VAL A 130 -6.80 -13.52 -1.37
CA VAL A 130 -6.89 -13.52 0.10
C VAL A 130 -6.70 -14.94 0.65
N ALA A 131 -7.40 -15.92 0.11
CA ALA A 131 -7.30 -17.31 0.57
C ALA A 131 -5.87 -17.88 0.37
N ALA A 132 -5.26 -17.63 -0.79
CA ALA A 132 -3.88 -18.04 -1.07
C ALA A 132 -2.89 -17.36 -0.11
N ALA A 133 -3.03 -16.05 0.13
CA ALA A 133 -2.17 -15.28 1.02
C ALA A 133 -2.25 -15.79 2.46
N HIS A 134 -3.44 -15.92 3.01
CA HIS A 134 -3.63 -16.38 4.39
C HIS A 134 -3.12 -17.82 4.60
N SER A 135 -3.28 -18.71 3.60
CA SER A 135 -2.74 -20.08 3.67
C SER A 135 -1.20 -20.12 3.68
N ASN A 136 -0.54 -19.04 3.26
CA ASN A 136 0.92 -18.89 3.26
C ASN A 136 1.44 -17.88 4.29
N ASN A 137 0.60 -17.46 5.26
CA ASN A 137 0.93 -16.43 6.26
C ASN A 137 1.34 -15.08 5.66
N VAL A 138 0.88 -14.76 4.45
CA VAL A 138 1.06 -13.46 3.78
C VAL A 138 -0.15 -12.58 4.07
N LYS A 139 0.08 -11.28 4.35
CA LYS A 139 -0.98 -10.32 4.59
C LYS A 139 -1.51 -9.71 3.29
N VAL A 140 -2.76 -9.23 3.34
CA VAL A 140 -3.43 -8.67 2.16
C VAL A 140 -3.86 -7.23 2.38
N ILE A 141 -3.37 -6.34 1.52
CA ILE A 141 -3.93 -5.01 1.33
C ILE A 141 -4.92 -5.11 0.16
N ALA A 142 -6.21 -4.89 0.39
CA ALA A 142 -7.15 -4.68 -0.71
C ALA A 142 -7.21 -3.19 -1.02
N SER A 143 -7.03 -2.81 -2.28
CA SER A 143 -6.82 -1.43 -2.66
C SER A 143 -7.79 -0.95 -3.74
N ASN A 144 -8.00 0.37 -3.75
CA ASN A 144 -8.64 1.08 -4.84
C ASN A 144 -8.01 2.46 -5.04
N HIS A 145 -7.77 2.82 -6.30
CA HIS A 145 -7.19 4.10 -6.69
C HIS A 145 -8.10 4.79 -7.70
N ASP A 146 -8.55 6.00 -7.37
CA ASP A 146 -9.33 6.86 -8.26
C ASP A 146 -8.46 8.08 -8.63
N PHE A 147 -7.96 8.09 -9.87
CA PHE A 147 -7.09 9.15 -10.38
C PHE A 147 -7.87 10.34 -10.94
N GLU A 148 -9.20 10.26 -10.98
CA GLU A 148 -10.05 11.30 -11.58
C GLU A 148 -10.70 12.20 -10.52
N LYS A 149 -11.12 11.61 -9.40
CA LYS A 149 -11.90 12.33 -8.39
C LYS A 149 -11.77 11.72 -6.98
N THR A 150 -12.34 12.40 -6.02
CA THR A 150 -12.68 11.86 -4.69
C THR A 150 -14.17 11.52 -4.68
N PRO A 151 -14.55 10.23 -4.60
CA PRO A 151 -15.95 9.81 -4.46
C PRO A 151 -16.60 10.37 -3.18
N ALA A 152 -17.94 10.32 -3.12
CA ALA A 152 -18.68 10.68 -1.93
C ALA A 152 -18.31 9.81 -0.72
N ALA A 153 -18.47 10.34 0.50
CA ALA A 153 -18.08 9.65 1.73
C ALA A 153 -18.73 8.28 1.87
N GLU A 154 -20.00 8.15 1.54
CA GLU A 154 -20.76 6.90 1.60
C GLU A 154 -20.19 5.83 0.66
N GLU A 155 -19.74 6.24 -0.52
CA GLU A 155 -19.11 5.34 -1.49
C GLU A 155 -17.73 4.89 -1.00
N LEU A 156 -16.92 5.80 -0.45
CA LEU A 156 -15.62 5.47 0.14
C LEU A 156 -15.79 4.48 1.28
N HIS A 157 -16.74 4.71 2.19
CA HIS A 157 -17.09 3.77 3.25
C HIS A 157 -17.51 2.41 2.72
N ALA A 158 -18.38 2.37 1.72
CA ALA A 158 -18.83 1.12 1.11
C ALA A 158 -17.68 0.33 0.49
N ARG A 159 -16.71 1.01 -0.16
CA ARG A 159 -15.50 0.38 -0.70
C ARG A 159 -14.65 -0.23 0.42
N LEU A 160 -14.39 0.50 1.51
CA LEU A 160 -13.63 0.00 2.66
C LEU A 160 -14.31 -1.20 3.31
N GLN A 161 -15.61 -1.11 3.58
CA GLN A 161 -16.40 -2.22 4.14
C GLN A 161 -16.38 -3.46 3.24
N LYS A 162 -16.45 -3.27 1.93
CA LYS A 162 -16.38 -4.37 0.96
C LYS A 162 -15.01 -5.04 0.99
N MET A 163 -13.90 -4.28 1.06
CA MET A 163 -12.54 -4.82 1.17
C MET A 163 -12.39 -5.68 2.44
N GLU A 164 -12.87 -5.16 3.59
CA GLU A 164 -12.85 -5.89 4.86
C GLU A 164 -13.72 -7.16 4.79
N ALA A 165 -14.92 -7.08 4.23
CA ALA A 165 -15.83 -8.20 4.05
C ALA A 165 -15.29 -9.30 3.12
N LEU A 166 -14.42 -8.94 2.16
CA LEU A 166 -13.71 -9.87 1.29
C LEU A 166 -12.51 -10.54 1.98
N GLY A 167 -12.17 -10.12 3.22
CA GLY A 167 -11.14 -10.73 4.04
C GLY A 167 -9.78 -10.02 3.96
N ALA A 168 -9.72 -8.78 3.47
CA ALA A 168 -8.49 -8.00 3.48
C ALA A 168 -8.04 -7.72 4.93
N ASP A 169 -6.73 -7.83 5.18
CA ASP A 169 -6.15 -7.44 6.46
C ASP A 169 -6.10 -5.91 6.61
N ILE A 170 -5.91 -5.19 5.49
CA ILE A 170 -5.81 -3.73 5.46
C ILE A 170 -6.53 -3.18 4.21
N PRO A 171 -7.69 -2.56 4.34
CA PRO A 171 -8.30 -1.78 3.26
C PRO A 171 -7.47 -0.55 2.90
N LYS A 172 -7.39 -0.22 1.59
CA LYS A 172 -6.60 0.93 1.10
C LYS A 172 -7.37 1.71 0.04
N ILE A 173 -7.44 3.02 0.21
CA ILE A 173 -8.03 3.95 -0.77
C ILE A 173 -7.06 5.10 -1.06
N ALA A 174 -6.83 5.37 -2.34
CA ALA A 174 -6.15 6.56 -2.82
C ALA A 174 -7.04 7.29 -3.81
N VAL A 175 -7.25 8.60 -3.62
CA VAL A 175 -8.17 9.39 -4.42
C VAL A 175 -7.53 10.68 -4.90
N MET A 176 -8.02 11.23 -6.02
CA MET A 176 -7.57 12.51 -6.55
C MET A 176 -8.48 13.63 -6.07
N PRO A 177 -7.99 14.60 -5.29
CA PRO A 177 -8.77 15.75 -4.89
C PRO A 177 -8.90 16.74 -6.05
N GLN A 178 -10.08 17.33 -6.18
CA GLN A 178 -10.35 18.48 -7.05
C GLN A 178 -10.42 19.78 -6.24
N SER A 179 -10.47 19.65 -4.91
CA SER A 179 -10.55 20.75 -3.96
C SER A 179 -10.13 20.29 -2.55
N SER A 180 -9.84 21.23 -1.67
CA SER A 180 -9.61 20.95 -0.25
C SER A 180 -10.80 20.29 0.45
N LYS A 181 -12.03 20.47 -0.05
CA LYS A 181 -13.22 19.75 0.45
C LYS A 181 -13.13 18.25 0.22
N ASP A 182 -12.53 17.83 -0.89
CA ASP A 182 -12.32 16.43 -1.19
C ASP A 182 -11.33 15.80 -0.21
N VAL A 183 -10.29 16.55 0.16
CA VAL A 183 -9.32 16.13 1.20
C VAL A 183 -10.04 15.96 2.54
N LEU A 184 -10.89 16.91 2.93
CA LEU A 184 -11.69 16.81 4.15
C LEU A 184 -12.65 15.63 4.10
N THR A 185 -13.28 15.35 2.97
CA THR A 185 -14.13 14.17 2.80
C THR A 185 -13.35 12.88 3.09
N LEU A 186 -12.15 12.72 2.52
CA LEU A 186 -11.32 11.54 2.77
C LEU A 186 -10.88 11.46 4.23
N LEU A 187 -10.46 12.56 4.84
CA LEU A 187 -10.04 12.59 6.24
C LEU A 187 -11.19 12.23 7.18
N THR A 188 -12.42 12.71 6.91
CA THR A 188 -13.62 12.35 7.67
C THR A 188 -13.92 10.85 7.56
N VAL A 189 -13.83 10.27 6.37
CA VAL A 189 -14.00 8.83 6.17
C VAL A 189 -12.93 8.04 6.93
N THR A 190 -11.68 8.49 6.88
CA THR A 190 -10.56 7.84 7.57
C THR A 190 -10.75 7.85 9.07
N GLU A 191 -11.18 8.98 9.62
CA GLU A 191 -11.44 9.13 11.05
C GLU A 191 -12.60 8.24 11.51
N SER A 192 -13.73 8.28 10.80
CA SER A 192 -14.90 7.47 11.15
C SER A 192 -14.65 5.95 11.00
N TRP A 193 -13.65 5.54 10.20
CA TRP A 193 -13.25 4.13 10.12
C TRP A 193 -12.69 3.59 11.44
N LYS A 194 -12.12 4.44 12.30
CA LYS A 194 -11.68 4.02 13.65
C LYS A 194 -12.82 3.44 14.49
N GLU A 195 -14.05 3.92 14.27
CA GLU A 195 -15.23 3.48 15.02
C GLU A 195 -15.95 2.31 14.32
N THR A 196 -15.94 2.30 12.99
CA THR A 196 -16.75 1.39 12.16
C THR A 196 -15.98 0.19 11.62
N GLY A 197 -14.67 0.34 11.37
CA GLY A 197 -13.80 -0.71 10.85
C GLY A 197 -13.19 -1.58 11.95
N LYS A 198 -12.95 -2.84 11.65
CA LYS A 198 -12.26 -3.79 12.53
C LYS A 198 -10.77 -3.85 12.28
N THR A 199 -10.33 -3.45 11.09
CA THR A 199 -8.95 -3.53 10.61
C THR A 199 -8.35 -2.12 10.47
N PRO A 200 -7.01 -1.97 10.56
CA PRO A 200 -6.37 -0.71 10.21
C PRO A 200 -6.63 -0.36 8.75
N VAL A 201 -6.62 0.92 8.42
CA VAL A 201 -6.89 1.42 7.08
C VAL A 201 -5.70 2.21 6.54
N ILE A 202 -5.55 2.24 5.22
CA ILE A 202 -4.62 3.12 4.51
C ILE A 202 -5.44 4.05 3.62
N THR A 203 -5.34 5.35 3.85
CA THR A 203 -6.00 6.33 2.99
C THR A 203 -5.03 7.44 2.60
N MET A 204 -5.17 7.94 1.37
CA MET A 204 -4.42 9.09 0.92
C MET A 204 -5.17 9.86 -0.16
N SER A 205 -5.11 11.17 -0.04
CA SER A 205 -5.45 12.11 -1.10
C SER A 205 -4.18 12.40 -1.89
N MET A 206 -4.26 12.30 -3.21
CA MET A 206 -3.08 12.41 -4.09
C MET A 206 -2.73 13.86 -4.40
N ALA A 207 -1.66 14.07 -5.15
CA ALA A 207 -1.12 15.37 -5.55
C ALA A 207 -0.78 16.31 -4.39
N GLY A 208 -0.41 17.55 -4.70
CA GLY A 208 0.02 18.54 -3.71
C GLY A 208 -1.09 18.98 -2.77
N GLU A 209 -2.33 19.08 -3.25
CA GLU A 209 -3.48 19.46 -2.43
C GLU A 209 -3.81 18.41 -1.36
N GLY A 210 -3.55 17.13 -1.69
CA GLY A 210 -3.76 16.01 -0.78
C GLY A 210 -2.61 15.75 0.19
N LEU A 211 -1.51 16.51 0.12
CA LEU A 211 -0.28 16.23 0.88
C LEU A 211 -0.53 16.06 2.37
N ILE A 212 -1.42 16.88 2.96
CA ILE A 212 -1.72 16.82 4.39
C ILE A 212 -2.22 15.44 4.81
N SER A 213 -2.96 14.71 3.97
CA SER A 213 -3.46 13.37 4.28
C SER A 213 -2.35 12.34 4.52
N ARG A 214 -1.17 12.56 3.94
CA ARG A 214 0.01 11.71 4.13
C ARG A 214 0.73 11.97 5.44
N LEU A 215 0.52 13.14 6.05
CA LEU A 215 1.23 13.61 7.24
C LEU A 215 0.44 13.39 8.52
N CYS A 216 -0.88 13.40 8.44
CA CYS A 216 -1.77 13.41 9.60
C CYS A 216 -2.39 12.04 9.93
N GLY A 217 -1.83 10.94 9.40
CA GLY A 217 -2.37 9.59 9.56
C GLY A 217 -2.53 9.16 11.02
N GLU A 218 -1.62 9.56 11.92
CA GLU A 218 -1.73 9.24 13.35
C GLU A 218 -2.97 9.86 13.99
N ILE A 219 -3.33 11.07 13.56
CA ILE A 219 -4.50 11.77 14.08
C ILE A 219 -5.79 11.18 13.51
N PHE A 220 -5.85 11.01 12.20
CA PHE A 220 -7.07 10.59 11.49
C PHE A 220 -7.24 9.08 11.34
N GLY A 221 -6.19 8.27 11.49
CA GLY A 221 -6.30 6.81 11.49
C GLY A 221 -5.70 6.08 10.29
N SER A 222 -5.03 6.76 9.34
CA SER A 222 -4.30 6.07 8.27
C SER A 222 -3.03 5.44 8.80
N ALA A 223 -2.94 4.11 8.75
CA ALA A 223 -1.89 3.34 9.42
C ALA A 223 -0.57 3.27 8.64
N VAL A 224 -0.56 3.59 7.33
CA VAL A 224 0.63 3.59 6.48
C VAL A 224 0.60 4.82 5.58
N THR A 225 1.76 5.42 5.38
CA THR A 225 1.98 6.49 4.40
C THR A 225 3.13 6.13 3.47
N PHE A 226 3.19 6.78 2.30
CA PHE A 226 4.14 6.44 1.25
C PHE A 226 5.11 7.59 1.01
N GLY A 227 6.39 7.31 1.23
CA GLY A 227 7.51 8.19 0.94
C GLY A 227 8.29 7.75 -0.29
N ALA A 228 9.10 8.63 -0.85
CA ALA A 228 9.99 8.33 -1.97
C ALA A 228 11.45 8.17 -1.49
N ALA A 229 12.21 7.29 -2.17
CA ALA A 229 13.66 7.23 -2.07
C ALA A 229 14.23 7.31 -3.50
N GLY A 230 14.29 8.53 -4.04
CA GLY A 230 14.62 8.81 -5.44
C GLY A 230 13.38 8.94 -6.31
N LYS A 231 13.11 7.98 -7.23
CA LYS A 231 11.98 8.08 -8.16
C LYS A 231 10.65 7.87 -7.43
N SER A 232 9.74 8.85 -7.54
CA SER A 232 8.37 8.74 -7.02
C SER A 232 7.54 7.77 -7.86
N SER A 233 6.65 7.01 -7.21
CA SER A 233 5.70 6.09 -7.85
C SER A 233 4.27 6.64 -7.95
N ALA A 234 4.00 7.78 -7.31
CA ALA A 234 2.69 8.43 -7.31
C ALA A 234 2.81 9.93 -7.04
N PRO A 235 1.85 10.75 -7.51
CA PRO A 235 1.82 12.18 -7.25
C PRO A 235 1.78 12.53 -5.76
N GLY A 236 2.53 13.56 -5.35
CA GLY A 236 2.50 14.09 -3.97
C GLY A 236 3.30 13.27 -2.95
N GLN A 237 4.14 12.32 -3.37
CA GLN A 237 5.10 11.69 -2.47
C GLN A 237 6.24 12.65 -2.14
N ILE A 238 6.65 12.68 -0.89
CA ILE A 238 7.83 13.41 -0.40
C ILE A 238 8.93 12.42 -0.03
N ASP A 239 10.13 12.91 0.19
CA ASP A 239 11.26 12.10 0.61
C ASP A 239 10.96 11.36 1.93
N ALA A 240 11.36 10.10 2.04
CA ALA A 240 11.03 9.26 3.17
C ALA A 240 11.68 9.72 4.49
N GLU A 241 12.87 10.34 4.44
CA GLU A 241 13.53 10.87 5.63
C GLU A 241 12.84 12.15 6.11
N GLU A 242 12.43 13.03 5.19
CA GLU A 242 11.65 14.22 5.51
C GLU A 242 10.29 13.84 6.09
N LEU A 243 9.63 12.86 5.47
CA LEU A 243 8.36 12.33 5.95
C LEU A 243 8.49 11.81 7.40
N ARG A 244 9.56 11.04 7.69
CA ARG A 244 9.83 10.52 9.04
C ARG A 244 9.95 11.66 10.06
N ARG A 245 10.71 12.69 9.76
CA ARG A 245 10.89 13.85 10.65
C ARG A 245 9.55 14.53 10.96
N ILE A 246 8.69 14.70 9.95
CA ILE A 246 7.38 15.32 10.12
C ILE A 246 6.48 14.46 11.01
N LEU A 247 6.43 13.14 10.76
CA LEU A 247 5.64 12.23 11.58
C LEU A 247 6.12 12.18 13.04
N GLU A 248 7.42 12.21 13.28
CA GLU A 248 8.00 12.28 14.64
C GLU A 248 7.61 13.59 15.36
N ILE A 249 7.62 14.73 14.66
CA ILE A 249 7.17 16.02 15.23
C ILE A 249 5.69 15.95 15.62
N ILE A 250 4.85 15.39 14.74
CA ILE A 250 3.42 15.24 15.03
C ILE A 250 3.25 14.31 16.24
N HIS A 251 3.88 13.15 16.25
CA HIS A 251 3.80 12.18 17.34
C HIS A 251 4.19 12.76 18.70
N GLN A 252 5.33 13.47 18.76
CA GLN A 252 5.84 14.07 19.99
C GLN A 252 4.92 15.16 20.55
N ASN A 253 4.15 15.84 19.69
CA ASN A 253 3.28 16.95 20.12
C ASN A 253 1.82 16.53 20.28
N SER A 254 1.35 15.49 19.60
CA SER A 254 -0.01 14.94 19.79
C SER A 254 -0.17 14.21 21.12
N ASN A 255 0.90 13.69 21.71
CA ASN A 255 0.91 12.96 22.97
C ASN A 255 1.31 13.84 24.19
N ARG A 256 1.48 15.15 24.00
CA ARG A 256 1.69 16.10 25.11
C ARG A 256 0.33 16.55 25.64
N GLN A 257 -0.13 15.91 26.72
CA GLN A 257 -1.18 16.44 27.60
C GLN A 257 -0.56 17.09 28.82
#